data_5e6840595a00d521c753620fb9000345
#
_entry.id   5e6840595a00d521c753620fb9000345
#
_cell.length_a   1.000
_cell.length_b   1.000
_cell.length_c   1.000
_cell.angle_alpha   90.00
_cell.angle_beta   90.00
_cell.angle_gamma   90.00
#
_symmetry.space_group_name_H-M   'P 1'
#
loop_
_entity.id
_entity.type
_entity.pdbx_description
1 polymer ?
#
loop_
_entity_poly.entity_id
_entity_poly.type
_entity_poly.pdbx_seq_one_letter_code
_entity_poly.pdbx_strand_id
1 'polypeptide(L)'
;FEWMGRYCYDAADPIIALYETNRLRQIHDGAEASRTFNIPNGINLARFAPLRQLRPATPPPVLCLIGRVVPIKDIKTFIRAMRRVVNQMPAAEGWIAGPAEEDPQYAQECQSLVQSLGLQEHVKFLGFQRVENLMPQIGLVVLSSISEALPLVILEGYAAGVPTVSTDVGSCRQLIEGLGDDDRALGSSGAVVPIADPQALADASIALLSDTTAWNSASAAAMARVERYYTDTMMFDRYRSVYDKALQGQKEPV
;
A
#
# COMPACT_ATOMS: atom_id res chain seq x y z
N PHE A 1 19.42 -21.90 3.26
CA PHE A 1 18.18 -21.41 2.59
C PHE A 1 18.43 -21.12 1.10
N GLU A 2 19.60 -20.59 0.69
CA GLU A 2 19.91 -20.27 -0.73
C GLU A 2 19.85 -21.50 -1.64
N TRP A 3 20.36 -22.65 -1.19
CA TRP A 3 20.28 -23.90 -1.93
C TRP A 3 18.85 -24.37 -2.19
N MET A 4 17.96 -24.25 -1.20
CA MET A 4 16.53 -24.58 -1.37
C MET A 4 15.85 -23.64 -2.34
N GLY A 5 16.19 -22.33 -2.29
CA GLY A 5 15.68 -21.33 -3.23
C GLY A 5 16.02 -21.68 -4.68
N ARG A 6 17.29 -21.99 -4.95
CA ARG A 6 17.73 -22.43 -6.29
C ARG A 6 17.01 -23.66 -6.80
N TYR A 7 16.88 -24.69 -5.97
CA TYR A 7 16.14 -25.90 -6.35
C TYR A 7 14.67 -25.59 -6.74
N CYS A 8 14.01 -24.70 -5.99
CA CYS A 8 12.65 -24.25 -6.33
C CYS A 8 12.61 -23.48 -7.65
N TYR A 9 13.59 -22.60 -7.90
CA TYR A 9 13.65 -21.83 -9.15
C TYR A 9 13.96 -22.72 -10.37
N ASP A 10 14.79 -23.77 -10.21
CA ASP A 10 15.09 -24.71 -11.29
C ASP A 10 13.84 -25.53 -11.68
N ALA A 11 12.98 -25.83 -10.71
CA ALA A 11 11.76 -26.63 -10.91
C ALA A 11 10.56 -25.80 -11.37
N ALA A 12 10.61 -24.47 -11.26
CA ALA A 12 9.47 -23.58 -11.58
C ALA A 12 9.59 -22.98 -12.98
N ASP A 13 8.49 -23.03 -13.74
CA ASP A 13 8.36 -22.38 -15.04
C ASP A 13 6.88 -21.99 -15.30
N PRO A 14 6.55 -20.70 -15.35
CA PRO A 14 7.38 -19.54 -15.03
C PRO A 14 7.47 -19.22 -13.53
N ILE A 15 8.36 -18.29 -13.20
CA ILE A 15 8.47 -17.69 -11.86
C ILE A 15 7.78 -16.32 -11.89
N ILE A 16 6.86 -16.08 -10.95
CA ILE A 16 6.10 -14.83 -10.89
C ILE A 16 6.48 -14.03 -9.66
N ALA A 17 6.79 -12.75 -9.87
CA ALA A 17 7.00 -11.75 -8.82
C ALA A 17 5.87 -10.71 -8.83
N LEU A 18 5.57 -10.13 -7.67
CA LEU A 18 4.54 -9.09 -7.55
C LEU A 18 5.06 -7.70 -7.96
N TYR A 19 6.37 -7.45 -7.87
CA TYR A 19 6.99 -6.16 -8.17
C TYR A 19 8.46 -6.32 -8.57
N GLU A 20 9.00 -5.29 -9.23
CA GLU A 20 10.30 -5.38 -9.92
C GLU A 20 11.46 -5.69 -8.99
N THR A 21 11.56 -5.05 -7.83
CA THR A 21 12.66 -5.31 -6.89
C THR A 21 12.67 -6.76 -6.43
N ASN A 22 11.48 -7.37 -6.21
CA ASN A 22 11.40 -8.79 -5.86
C ASN A 22 11.83 -9.70 -7.04
N ARG A 23 11.44 -9.35 -8.28
CA ARG A 23 11.87 -10.06 -9.48
C ARG A 23 13.41 -10.05 -9.61
N LEU A 24 14.01 -8.87 -9.45
CA LEU A 24 15.47 -8.73 -9.51
C LEU A 24 16.18 -9.51 -8.41
N ARG A 25 15.59 -9.54 -7.21
CA ARG A 25 16.11 -10.36 -6.10
C ARG A 25 16.04 -11.85 -6.42
N GLN A 26 14.90 -12.35 -6.93
CA GLN A 26 14.78 -13.75 -7.34
C GLN A 26 15.83 -14.14 -8.38
N ILE A 27 16.09 -13.26 -9.37
CA ILE A 27 17.14 -13.47 -10.38
C ILE A 27 18.52 -13.49 -9.73
N HIS A 28 18.82 -12.56 -8.83
CA HIS A 28 20.06 -12.54 -8.07
C HIS A 28 20.25 -13.83 -7.25
N ASP A 29 19.16 -14.36 -6.67
CA ASP A 29 19.16 -15.58 -5.86
C ASP A 29 19.15 -16.86 -6.71
N GLY A 30 19.24 -16.74 -8.05
CA GLY A 30 19.45 -17.85 -8.99
C GLY A 30 18.27 -18.19 -9.89
N ALA A 31 17.18 -17.41 -9.88
CA ALA A 31 16.10 -17.58 -10.85
C ALA A 31 16.56 -17.15 -12.26
N GLU A 32 16.14 -17.88 -13.29
CA GLU A 32 16.45 -17.52 -14.68
C GLU A 32 15.62 -16.32 -15.13
N ALA A 33 16.29 -15.25 -15.63
CA ALA A 33 15.64 -13.99 -16.00
C ALA A 33 14.57 -14.15 -17.09
N SER A 34 14.79 -15.06 -18.06
CA SER A 34 13.87 -15.36 -19.16
C SER A 34 12.55 -16.00 -18.71
N ARG A 35 12.54 -16.65 -17.54
CA ARG A 35 11.38 -17.32 -16.95
C ARG A 35 10.77 -16.54 -15.78
N THR A 36 11.34 -15.38 -15.41
CA THR A 36 10.91 -14.61 -14.23
C THR A 36 10.20 -13.33 -14.65
N PHE A 37 8.91 -13.21 -14.34
CA PHE A 37 8.03 -12.14 -14.80
C PHE A 37 7.35 -11.40 -13.64
N ASN A 38 6.99 -10.12 -13.86
CA ASN A 38 6.15 -9.37 -12.94
C ASN A 38 4.68 -9.51 -13.33
N ILE A 39 3.88 -10.00 -12.38
CA ILE A 39 2.42 -9.91 -12.43
C ILE A 39 1.96 -9.27 -11.12
N PRO A 40 1.84 -7.94 -11.07
CA PRO A 40 1.38 -7.25 -9.87
C PRO A 40 -0.08 -7.59 -9.58
N ASN A 41 -0.46 -7.49 -8.30
CA ASN A 41 -1.86 -7.55 -7.91
C ASN A 41 -2.65 -6.44 -8.61
N GLY A 42 -3.88 -6.77 -9.00
CA GLY A 42 -4.83 -5.83 -9.56
C GLY A 42 -5.98 -5.55 -8.60
N ILE A 43 -6.63 -4.42 -8.81
CA ILE A 43 -7.81 -4.00 -8.03
C ILE A 43 -9.04 -3.90 -8.93
N ASN A 44 -10.20 -4.26 -8.39
CA ASN A 44 -11.48 -4.08 -9.08
C ASN A 44 -11.91 -2.61 -9.03
N LEU A 45 -11.70 -1.89 -10.12
CA LEU A 45 -12.03 -0.46 -10.20
C LEU A 45 -13.52 -0.18 -10.01
N ALA A 46 -14.41 -1.07 -10.49
CA ALA A 46 -15.85 -0.86 -10.38
C ALA A 46 -16.33 -0.81 -8.92
N ARG A 47 -15.57 -1.40 -8.01
CA ARG A 47 -15.85 -1.40 -6.57
C ARG A 47 -15.50 -0.06 -5.90
N PHE A 48 -14.45 0.62 -6.34
CA PHE A 48 -13.88 1.79 -5.65
C PHE A 48 -14.06 3.11 -6.42
N ALA A 49 -14.03 3.09 -7.75
CA ALA A 49 -14.11 4.30 -8.55
C ALA A 49 -15.39 5.15 -8.30
N PRO A 50 -16.57 4.58 -8.02
CA PRO A 50 -17.75 5.36 -7.67
C PRO A 50 -17.58 6.21 -6.41
N LEU A 51 -16.68 5.80 -5.47
CA LEU A 51 -16.42 6.52 -4.23
C LEU A 51 -15.75 7.89 -4.47
N ARG A 52 -15.12 8.09 -5.63
CA ARG A 52 -14.49 9.37 -6.02
C ARG A 52 -15.48 10.52 -6.00
N GLN A 53 -16.75 10.27 -6.35
CA GLN A 53 -17.81 11.27 -6.36
C GLN A 53 -18.25 11.70 -4.95
N LEU A 54 -17.92 10.90 -3.93
CA LEU A 54 -18.24 11.18 -2.53
C LEU A 54 -17.12 11.95 -1.82
N ARG A 55 -15.98 12.17 -2.50
CA ARG A 55 -14.84 12.83 -1.89
C ARG A 55 -15.06 14.33 -1.78
N PRO A 56 -14.66 14.95 -0.66
CA PRO A 56 -14.73 16.40 -0.50
C PRO A 56 -13.70 17.11 -1.40
N ALA A 57 -13.92 18.40 -1.66
CA ALA A 57 -13.01 19.22 -2.47
C ALA A 57 -11.69 19.54 -1.78
N THR A 58 -11.65 19.45 -0.44
CA THR A 58 -10.45 19.64 0.39
C THR A 58 -10.11 18.35 1.12
N PRO A 59 -8.82 18.11 1.45
CA PRO A 59 -8.44 16.89 2.13
C PRO A 59 -9.11 16.78 3.51
N PRO A 60 -9.84 15.68 3.80
CA PRO A 60 -10.27 15.43 5.17
C PRO A 60 -9.05 15.31 6.08
N PRO A 61 -9.06 15.89 7.29
CA PRO A 61 -7.92 15.78 8.20
C PRO A 61 -7.87 14.41 8.90
N VAL A 62 -8.09 13.34 8.15
CA VAL A 62 -8.13 11.96 8.63
C VAL A 62 -7.04 11.13 7.96
N LEU A 63 -6.14 10.62 8.77
CA LEU A 63 -5.09 9.67 8.38
C LEU A 63 -5.56 8.27 8.75
N CYS A 64 -5.61 7.35 7.80
CA CYS A 64 -6.10 6.00 8.07
C CYS A 64 -5.05 4.93 7.77
N LEU A 65 -4.68 4.17 8.81
CA LEU A 65 -3.92 2.94 8.68
C LEU A 65 -4.91 1.77 8.61
N ILE A 66 -4.90 1.06 7.49
CA ILE A 66 -5.80 -0.06 7.25
C ILE A 66 -4.99 -1.36 7.20
N GLY A 67 -5.24 -2.25 8.15
CA GLY A 67 -4.56 -3.53 8.26
C GLY A 67 -4.65 -4.13 9.66
N ARG A 68 -4.21 -5.37 9.82
CA ARG A 68 -4.16 -6.07 11.11
C ARG A 68 -3.31 -5.29 12.12
N VAL A 69 -3.74 -5.28 13.38
CA VAL A 69 -2.98 -4.64 14.47
C VAL A 69 -1.90 -5.62 14.97
N VAL A 70 -0.78 -5.67 14.25
CA VAL A 70 0.35 -6.60 14.50
C VAL A 70 1.69 -5.87 14.35
N PRO A 71 2.79 -6.36 14.96
CA PRO A 71 4.09 -5.68 14.99
C PRO A 71 4.65 -5.29 13.61
N ILE A 72 4.45 -6.13 12.59
CA ILE A 72 4.97 -5.86 11.24
C ILE A 72 4.35 -4.60 10.60
N LYS A 73 3.17 -4.16 11.04
CA LYS A 73 2.50 -2.93 10.60
C LYS A 73 3.02 -1.68 11.31
N ASP A 74 3.81 -1.84 12.36
CA ASP A 74 4.41 -0.77 13.18
C ASP A 74 3.41 0.36 13.52
N ILE A 75 2.27 -0.04 14.07
CA ILE A 75 1.20 0.87 14.52
C ILE A 75 1.75 1.92 15.50
N LYS A 76 2.78 1.57 16.28
CA LYS A 76 3.38 2.47 17.25
C LYS A 76 4.07 3.68 16.59
N THR A 77 4.70 3.49 15.43
CA THR A 77 5.25 4.59 14.63
C THR A 77 4.13 5.50 14.12
N PHE A 78 3.02 4.95 13.64
CA PHE A 78 1.85 5.76 13.25
C PHE A 78 1.29 6.57 14.43
N ILE A 79 1.10 5.96 15.61
CA ILE A 79 0.60 6.65 16.80
C ILE A 79 1.54 7.81 17.23
N ARG A 80 2.87 7.59 17.20
CA ARG A 80 3.84 8.65 17.48
C ARG A 80 3.81 9.78 16.44
N ALA A 81 3.63 9.45 15.17
CA ALA A 81 3.44 10.42 14.11
C ALA A 81 2.17 11.26 14.34
N MET A 82 1.07 10.62 14.74
CA MET A 82 -0.18 11.33 15.06
C MET A 82 -0.01 12.39 16.15
N ARG A 83 0.87 12.17 17.14
CA ARG A 83 1.14 13.21 18.15
C ARG A 83 1.68 14.49 17.54
N ARG A 84 2.56 14.38 16.53
CA ARG A 84 3.09 15.55 15.80
C ARG A 84 2.02 16.18 14.90
N VAL A 85 1.26 15.32 14.19
CA VAL A 85 0.18 15.77 13.32
C VAL A 85 -0.83 16.60 14.12
N VAL A 86 -1.33 16.08 15.23
CA VAL A 86 -2.32 16.76 16.09
C VAL A 86 -1.77 18.09 16.66
N ASN A 87 -0.48 18.15 16.98
CA ASN A 87 0.14 19.42 17.45
C ASN A 87 0.08 20.53 16.40
N GLN A 88 0.15 20.23 15.12
CA GLN A 88 0.10 21.20 14.02
C GLN A 88 -1.29 21.33 13.40
N MET A 89 -2.06 20.25 13.43
CA MET A 89 -3.42 20.15 12.90
C MET A 89 -4.37 19.60 13.98
N PRO A 90 -4.84 20.46 14.93
CA PRO A 90 -5.65 20.00 16.06
C PRO A 90 -6.98 19.30 15.69
N ALA A 91 -7.47 19.48 14.47
CA ALA A 91 -8.65 18.78 13.96
C ALA A 91 -8.33 17.39 13.36
N ALA A 92 -7.05 16.99 13.31
CA ALA A 92 -6.67 15.73 12.68
C ALA A 92 -7.07 14.52 13.52
N GLU A 93 -7.52 13.48 12.83
CA GLU A 93 -7.81 12.17 13.39
C GLU A 93 -6.92 11.09 12.76
N GLY A 94 -6.47 10.14 13.56
CA GLY A 94 -5.79 8.93 13.13
C GLY A 94 -6.70 7.71 13.30
N TRP A 95 -7.04 7.05 12.21
CA TRP A 95 -7.87 5.86 12.28
C TRP A 95 -7.01 4.61 12.07
N ILE A 96 -7.20 3.60 12.92
CA ILE A 96 -6.58 2.30 12.84
C ILE A 96 -7.71 1.31 12.58
N ALA A 97 -7.83 0.85 11.33
CA ALA A 97 -8.92 0.00 10.87
C ALA A 97 -8.39 -1.40 10.52
N GLY A 98 -8.77 -2.38 11.31
CA GLY A 98 -8.43 -3.78 11.12
C GLY A 98 -8.54 -4.60 12.40
N PRO A 99 -8.49 -5.94 12.27
CA PRO A 99 -8.60 -6.84 13.40
C PRO A 99 -7.37 -6.75 14.34
N ALA A 100 -7.62 -6.92 15.63
CA ALA A 100 -6.60 -6.86 16.70
C ALA A 100 -6.43 -8.21 17.43
N GLU A 101 -7.18 -9.21 17.02
CA GLU A 101 -7.29 -10.51 17.72
C GLU A 101 -6.07 -11.41 17.49
N GLU A 102 -5.28 -11.14 16.43
CA GLU A 102 -4.08 -11.93 16.10
C GLU A 102 -2.95 -11.70 17.10
N ASP A 103 -2.80 -10.47 17.62
CA ASP A 103 -1.83 -10.12 18.66
C ASP A 103 -2.47 -9.15 19.68
N PRO A 104 -3.25 -9.66 20.65
CA PRO A 104 -3.93 -8.85 21.64
C PRO A 104 -2.98 -8.06 22.55
N GLN A 105 -1.78 -8.60 22.81
CA GLN A 105 -0.78 -7.91 23.62
C GLN A 105 -0.26 -6.67 22.89
N TYR A 106 0.11 -6.80 21.63
CA TYR A 106 0.56 -5.67 20.83
C TYR A 106 -0.55 -4.61 20.66
N ALA A 107 -1.79 -5.04 20.47
CA ALA A 107 -2.93 -4.13 20.39
C ALA A 107 -3.12 -3.35 21.71
N GLN A 108 -2.98 -4.00 22.86
CA GLN A 108 -3.04 -3.33 24.17
C GLN A 108 -1.86 -2.35 24.36
N GLU A 109 -0.67 -2.71 23.94
CA GLU A 109 0.50 -1.80 23.96
C GLU A 109 0.25 -0.56 23.09
N CYS A 110 -0.36 -0.70 21.92
CA CYS A 110 -0.75 0.42 21.05
C CYS A 110 -1.80 1.32 21.72
N GLN A 111 -2.83 0.74 22.36
CA GLN A 111 -3.83 1.51 23.11
C GLN A 111 -3.23 2.26 24.30
N SER A 112 -2.32 1.61 25.04
CA SER A 112 -1.59 2.24 26.14
C SER A 112 -0.71 3.40 25.66
N LEU A 113 -0.10 3.27 24.47
CA LEU A 113 0.68 4.34 23.84
C LEU A 113 -0.21 5.54 23.48
N VAL A 114 -1.41 5.31 22.94
CA VAL A 114 -2.40 6.38 22.65
C VAL A 114 -2.71 7.15 23.94
N GLN A 115 -2.97 6.43 25.05
CA GLN A 115 -3.25 7.04 26.34
C GLN A 115 -2.07 7.84 26.88
N SER A 116 -0.85 7.27 26.85
CA SER A 116 0.36 7.92 27.36
C SER A 116 0.73 9.21 26.59
N LEU A 117 0.34 9.27 25.32
CA LEU A 117 0.55 10.45 24.48
C LEU A 117 -0.63 11.44 24.49
N GLY A 118 -1.70 11.17 25.25
CA GLY A 118 -2.88 12.04 25.30
C GLY A 118 -3.60 12.17 23.97
N LEU A 119 -3.74 11.05 23.24
CA LEU A 119 -4.33 11.02 21.89
C LEU A 119 -5.71 10.34 21.83
N GLN A 120 -6.37 10.10 22.98
CA GLN A 120 -7.64 9.34 23.05
C GLN A 120 -8.76 9.93 22.19
N GLU A 121 -8.80 11.27 22.09
CA GLU A 121 -9.80 11.97 21.29
C GLU A 121 -9.45 12.02 19.79
N HIS A 122 -8.19 11.69 19.43
CA HIS A 122 -7.67 11.82 18.07
C HIS A 122 -7.38 10.49 17.38
N VAL A 123 -7.00 9.45 18.13
CA VAL A 123 -6.67 8.13 17.54
C VAL A 123 -7.76 7.12 17.90
N LYS A 124 -8.37 6.55 16.86
CA LYS A 124 -9.51 5.64 16.97
C LYS A 124 -9.15 4.26 16.43
N PHE A 125 -9.37 3.23 17.24
CA PHE A 125 -9.31 1.83 16.81
C PHE A 125 -10.71 1.42 16.34
N LEU A 126 -10.88 1.21 15.05
CA LEU A 126 -12.19 0.98 14.43
C LEU A 126 -12.56 -0.51 14.33
N GLY A 127 -11.62 -1.43 14.68
CA GLY A 127 -11.80 -2.84 14.40
C GLY A 127 -11.92 -3.14 12.90
N PHE A 128 -12.48 -4.28 12.55
CA PHE A 128 -12.70 -4.63 11.16
C PHE A 128 -13.70 -3.67 10.51
N GLN A 129 -13.29 -3.09 9.37
CA GLN A 129 -14.12 -2.19 8.56
C GLN A 129 -14.09 -2.62 7.09
N ARG A 130 -15.18 -2.39 6.38
CA ARG A 130 -15.17 -2.45 4.92
C ARG A 130 -14.45 -1.21 4.41
N VAL A 131 -13.41 -1.42 3.61
CA VAL A 131 -12.52 -0.35 3.12
C VAL A 131 -13.30 0.72 2.36
N GLU A 132 -14.34 0.32 1.61
CA GLU A 132 -15.19 1.23 0.86
C GLU A 132 -15.89 2.28 1.74
N ASN A 133 -16.22 1.93 2.97
CA ASN A 133 -16.88 2.85 3.91
C ASN A 133 -15.91 3.92 4.45
N LEU A 134 -14.61 3.62 4.45
CA LEU A 134 -13.57 4.53 4.96
C LEU A 134 -13.12 5.53 3.90
N MET A 135 -12.96 5.10 2.65
CA MET A 135 -12.32 5.87 1.58
C MET A 135 -12.90 7.27 1.35
N PRO A 136 -14.24 7.52 1.41
CA PRO A 136 -14.77 8.88 1.24
C PRO A 136 -14.42 9.84 2.38
N GLN A 137 -14.06 9.31 3.55
CA GLN A 137 -13.88 10.05 4.80
C GLN A 137 -12.42 10.36 5.13
N ILE A 138 -11.48 9.71 4.45
CA ILE A 138 -10.05 9.82 4.78
C ILE A 138 -9.31 10.70 3.78
N GLY A 139 -8.38 11.50 4.29
CA GLY A 139 -7.48 12.32 3.48
C GLY A 139 -6.30 11.53 2.95
N LEU A 140 -5.76 10.62 3.75
CA LEU A 140 -4.60 9.81 3.41
C LEU A 140 -4.76 8.36 3.86
N VAL A 141 -4.35 7.42 3.01
CA VAL A 141 -3.95 6.08 3.45
C VAL A 141 -2.53 6.18 4.00
N VAL A 142 -2.28 5.61 5.17
CA VAL A 142 -0.95 5.62 5.79
C VAL A 142 -0.49 4.19 6.05
N LEU A 143 0.75 3.89 5.65
CA LEU A 143 1.44 2.65 5.98
C LEU A 143 2.72 2.96 6.74
N SER A 144 2.82 2.48 7.97
CA SER A 144 4.03 2.55 8.81
C SER A 144 4.79 1.22 8.86
N SER A 145 4.40 0.26 8.02
CA SER A 145 4.90 -1.12 8.03
C SER A 145 6.43 -1.21 7.92
N ILE A 146 7.00 -2.24 8.55
CA ILE A 146 8.42 -2.58 8.43
C ILE A 146 8.70 -3.58 7.29
N SER A 147 7.65 -4.21 6.76
CA SER A 147 7.74 -5.09 5.60
C SER A 147 6.39 -5.20 4.89
N GLU A 148 6.41 -5.11 3.58
CA GLU A 148 5.29 -5.35 2.67
C GLU A 148 5.79 -6.06 1.40
N ALA A 149 4.87 -6.70 0.68
CA ALA A 149 5.14 -7.10 -0.70
C ALA A 149 4.54 -6.08 -1.67
N LEU A 150 3.26 -6.21 -1.97
CA LEU A 150 2.46 -5.24 -2.74
C LEU A 150 1.15 -5.00 -1.97
N PRO A 151 1.07 -3.91 -1.18
CA PRO A 151 -0.07 -3.67 -0.31
C PRO A 151 -1.32 -3.26 -1.09
N LEU A 152 -2.36 -4.10 -1.05
CA LEU A 152 -3.62 -3.86 -1.76
C LEU A 152 -4.32 -2.58 -1.29
N VAL A 153 -4.17 -2.21 -0.03
CA VAL A 153 -4.79 -1.00 0.52
C VAL A 153 -4.34 0.28 -0.18
N ILE A 154 -3.11 0.33 -0.70
CA ILE A 154 -2.65 1.44 -1.54
C ILE A 154 -3.44 1.47 -2.86
N LEU A 155 -3.61 0.32 -3.52
CA LEU A 155 -4.37 0.23 -4.77
C LEU A 155 -5.86 0.55 -4.55
N GLU A 156 -6.44 0.11 -3.43
CA GLU A 156 -7.80 0.43 -3.02
C GLU A 156 -7.96 1.95 -2.80
N GLY A 157 -7.01 2.56 -2.08
CA GLY A 157 -6.95 4.01 -1.90
C GLY A 157 -6.86 4.74 -3.25
N TYR A 158 -5.97 4.33 -4.13
CA TYR A 158 -5.79 4.93 -5.45
C TYR A 158 -7.04 4.80 -6.31
N ALA A 159 -7.69 3.65 -6.30
CA ALA A 159 -8.94 3.43 -7.02
C ALA A 159 -10.07 4.34 -6.51
N ALA A 160 -10.07 4.70 -5.23
CA ALA A 160 -10.98 5.67 -4.62
C ALA A 160 -10.49 7.12 -4.70
N GLY A 161 -9.29 7.39 -5.22
CA GLY A 161 -8.69 8.72 -5.32
C GLY A 161 -8.04 9.21 -4.02
N VAL A 162 -7.63 8.33 -3.12
CA VAL A 162 -6.95 8.66 -1.86
C VAL A 162 -5.44 8.54 -2.02
N PRO A 163 -4.66 9.61 -1.81
CA PRO A 163 -3.20 9.55 -1.79
C PRO A 163 -2.66 8.77 -0.59
N THR A 164 -1.39 8.37 -0.67
CA THR A 164 -0.75 7.52 0.34
C THR A 164 0.54 8.13 0.88
N VAL A 165 0.76 8.03 2.19
CA VAL A 165 2.09 8.17 2.81
C VAL A 165 2.52 6.82 3.34
N SER A 166 3.68 6.32 2.90
CA SER A 166 4.14 4.96 3.24
C SER A 166 5.62 4.93 3.57
N THR A 167 5.98 4.03 4.47
CA THR A 167 7.38 3.61 4.62
C THR A 167 7.92 2.99 3.33
N ASP A 168 9.24 3.09 3.12
CA ASP A 168 9.94 2.55 1.94
C ASP A 168 10.15 1.04 2.06
N VAL A 169 9.09 0.28 1.86
CA VAL A 169 9.08 -1.18 1.97
C VAL A 169 8.39 -1.83 0.77
N GLY A 170 8.89 -2.97 0.35
CA GLY A 170 8.31 -3.73 -0.75
C GLY A 170 8.17 -2.92 -2.04
N SER A 171 6.96 -2.86 -2.56
CA SER A 171 6.62 -2.08 -3.75
C SER A 171 6.15 -0.65 -3.46
N CYS A 172 6.15 -0.18 -2.20
CA CYS A 172 5.54 1.10 -1.83
C CYS A 172 6.13 2.28 -2.62
N ARG A 173 7.48 2.35 -2.77
CA ARG A 173 8.11 3.37 -3.60
C ARG A 173 7.67 3.30 -5.06
N GLN A 174 7.63 2.10 -5.64
CA GLN A 174 7.14 1.89 -7.01
C GLN A 174 5.69 2.35 -7.18
N LEU A 175 4.82 2.05 -6.21
CA LEU A 175 3.42 2.45 -6.25
C LEU A 175 3.24 3.97 -6.12
N ILE A 176 4.07 4.65 -5.33
CA ILE A 176 3.94 6.08 -5.04
C ILE A 176 4.63 6.93 -6.10
N GLU A 177 5.86 6.61 -6.48
CA GLU A 177 6.69 7.41 -7.37
C GLU A 177 6.63 6.95 -8.84
N GLY A 178 6.15 5.73 -9.08
CA GLY A 178 6.09 5.11 -10.42
C GLY A 178 7.32 4.30 -10.79
N LEU A 179 7.14 3.39 -11.75
CA LEU A 179 8.18 2.53 -12.32
C LEU A 179 8.37 2.86 -13.80
N GLY A 180 9.56 3.36 -14.15
CA GLY A 180 9.86 3.80 -15.52
C GLY A 180 9.32 5.21 -15.84
N ASP A 181 9.72 5.75 -16.98
CA ASP A 181 9.49 7.16 -17.29
C ASP A 181 8.01 7.50 -17.50
N ASP A 182 7.28 6.65 -18.19
CA ASP A 182 5.84 6.85 -18.45
C ASP A 182 4.98 6.85 -17.19
N ASP A 183 5.35 6.03 -16.19
CA ASP A 183 4.63 5.96 -14.92
C ASP A 183 5.02 7.14 -14.02
N ARG A 184 6.31 7.49 -13.98
CA ARG A 184 6.80 8.67 -13.24
C ARG A 184 6.24 9.98 -13.79
N ALA A 185 5.97 10.05 -15.10
CA ALA A 185 5.34 11.20 -15.72
C ALA A 185 3.92 11.49 -15.20
N LEU A 186 3.24 10.51 -14.58
CA LEU A 186 1.96 10.72 -13.90
C LEU A 186 2.08 11.58 -12.62
N GLY A 187 3.30 11.76 -12.11
CA GLY A 187 3.56 12.43 -10.84
C GLY A 187 3.54 11.47 -9.64
N SER A 188 3.80 12.00 -8.45
CA SER A 188 3.76 11.21 -7.21
C SER A 188 2.33 11.09 -6.69
N SER A 189 1.96 9.88 -6.24
CA SER A 189 0.65 9.59 -5.63
C SER A 189 0.65 9.79 -4.10
N GLY A 190 1.67 10.44 -3.57
CA GLY A 190 1.84 10.64 -2.14
C GLY A 190 3.30 10.83 -1.76
N ALA A 191 3.73 10.27 -0.64
CA ALA A 191 5.10 10.38 -0.17
C ALA A 191 5.64 9.05 0.40
N VAL A 192 6.96 8.85 0.22
CA VAL A 192 7.70 7.71 0.79
C VAL A 192 8.62 8.22 1.89
N VAL A 193 8.63 7.54 3.03
CA VAL A 193 9.40 7.93 4.21
C VAL A 193 10.24 6.76 4.74
N PRO A 194 11.29 7.00 5.54
CA PRO A 194 12.06 5.93 6.16
C PRO A 194 11.22 5.06 7.11
N ILE A 195 11.62 3.79 7.28
CA ILE A 195 11.03 2.87 8.26
C ILE A 195 11.29 3.40 9.67
N ALA A 196 10.31 3.22 10.57
CA ALA A 196 10.40 3.59 11.99
C ALA A 196 10.74 5.07 12.24
N ASP A 197 10.39 5.97 11.31
CA ASP A 197 10.55 7.41 11.43
C ASP A 197 9.19 8.11 11.58
N PRO A 198 8.67 8.28 12.82
CA PRO A 198 7.40 8.95 13.06
C PRO A 198 7.44 10.44 12.71
N GLN A 199 8.63 11.06 12.70
CA GLN A 199 8.76 12.46 12.31
C GLN A 199 8.56 12.63 10.81
N ALA A 200 9.30 11.88 10.00
CA ALA A 200 9.16 11.92 8.55
C ALA A 200 7.73 11.56 8.11
N LEU A 201 7.10 10.56 8.77
CA LEU A 201 5.72 10.16 8.49
C LEU A 201 4.74 11.31 8.79
N ALA A 202 4.91 12.01 9.91
CA ALA A 202 4.08 13.15 10.27
C ALA A 202 4.30 14.33 9.31
N ASP A 203 5.55 14.71 9.05
CA ASP A 203 5.89 15.87 8.24
C ASP A 203 5.36 15.70 6.79
N ALA A 204 5.50 14.50 6.20
CA ALA A 204 4.95 14.18 4.88
C ALA A 204 3.41 14.23 4.87
N SER A 205 2.77 13.70 5.91
CA SER A 205 1.31 13.71 6.02
C SER A 205 0.76 15.13 6.17
N ILE A 206 1.38 15.95 7.01
CA ILE A 206 1.02 17.36 7.21
C ILE A 206 1.17 18.13 5.91
N ALA A 207 2.29 17.97 5.20
CA ALA A 207 2.54 18.66 3.94
C ALA A 207 1.43 18.39 2.91
N LEU A 208 1.01 17.13 2.76
CA LEU A 208 -0.07 16.77 1.83
C LEU A 208 -1.43 17.26 2.29
N LEU A 209 -1.77 17.15 3.57
CA LEU A 209 -3.09 17.57 4.07
C LEU A 209 -3.26 19.08 4.17
N SER A 210 -2.16 19.83 4.29
CA SER A 210 -2.18 21.28 4.38
C SER A 210 -2.18 21.99 3.01
N ASP A 211 -1.87 21.28 1.94
CA ASP A 211 -1.86 21.81 0.57
C ASP A 211 -2.87 21.06 -0.32
N THR A 212 -4.04 21.67 -0.50
CA THR A 212 -5.11 21.10 -1.32
C THR A 212 -4.67 20.89 -2.77
N THR A 213 -3.78 21.69 -3.32
CA THR A 213 -3.28 21.53 -4.70
C THR A 213 -2.39 20.32 -4.81
N ALA A 214 -1.43 20.16 -3.87
CA ALA A 214 -0.57 18.98 -3.81
C ALA A 214 -1.38 17.70 -3.58
N TRP A 215 -2.38 17.76 -2.68
CA TRP A 215 -3.26 16.62 -2.41
C TRP A 215 -4.08 16.21 -3.64
N ASN A 216 -4.67 17.18 -4.37
CA ASN A 216 -5.41 16.92 -5.60
C ASN A 216 -4.50 16.35 -6.70
N SER A 217 -3.28 16.86 -6.83
CA SER A 217 -2.29 16.34 -7.79
C SER A 217 -1.92 14.90 -7.48
N ALA A 218 -1.65 14.59 -6.20
CA ALA A 218 -1.35 13.24 -5.76
C ALA A 218 -2.53 12.28 -5.96
N SER A 219 -3.77 12.75 -5.71
CA SER A 219 -5.00 12.00 -5.98
C SER A 219 -5.16 11.69 -7.47
N ALA A 220 -4.92 12.66 -8.36
CA ALA A 220 -4.99 12.46 -9.80
C ALA A 220 -3.94 11.45 -10.29
N ALA A 221 -2.69 11.57 -9.81
CA ALA A 221 -1.63 10.61 -10.11
C ALA A 221 -1.97 9.19 -9.62
N ALA A 222 -2.54 9.08 -8.42
CA ALA A 222 -3.00 7.81 -7.85
C ALA A 222 -4.04 7.11 -8.73
N MET A 223 -5.09 7.85 -9.12
CA MET A 223 -6.16 7.33 -9.99
C MET A 223 -5.63 6.90 -11.35
N ALA A 224 -4.83 7.75 -12.00
CA ALA A 224 -4.26 7.44 -13.31
C ALA A 224 -3.34 6.21 -13.26
N ARG A 225 -2.54 6.09 -12.20
CA ARG A 225 -1.61 4.96 -12.01
C ARG A 225 -2.33 3.64 -11.82
N VAL A 226 -3.34 3.57 -10.95
CA VAL A 226 -4.08 2.33 -10.73
C VAL A 226 -4.86 1.90 -11.96
N GLU A 227 -5.45 2.83 -12.70
CA GLU A 227 -6.17 2.55 -13.95
C GLU A 227 -5.25 2.03 -15.05
N ARG A 228 -4.04 2.59 -15.14
CA ARG A 228 -3.09 2.24 -16.21
C ARG A 228 -2.31 0.96 -15.95
N TYR A 229 -2.05 0.59 -14.69
CA TYR A 229 -1.09 -0.46 -14.38
C TYR A 229 -1.56 -1.55 -13.42
N TYR A 230 -2.64 -1.32 -12.64
CA TYR A 230 -2.99 -2.19 -11.52
C TYR A 230 -4.48 -2.59 -11.49
N THR A 231 -5.10 -2.81 -12.65
CA THR A 231 -6.46 -3.34 -12.68
C THR A 231 -6.47 -4.88 -12.56
N ASP A 232 -7.54 -5.42 -11.97
CA ASP A 232 -7.75 -6.87 -11.88
C ASP A 232 -7.84 -7.53 -13.26
N THR A 233 -8.45 -6.87 -14.24
CA THR A 233 -8.50 -7.34 -15.63
C THR A 233 -7.10 -7.54 -16.19
N MET A 234 -6.19 -6.56 -16.04
CA MET A 234 -4.80 -6.70 -16.51
C MET A 234 -4.06 -7.84 -15.81
N MET A 235 -4.27 -8.01 -14.50
CA MET A 235 -3.70 -9.11 -13.75
C MET A 235 -4.21 -10.45 -14.30
N PHE A 236 -5.53 -10.60 -14.47
CA PHE A 236 -6.11 -11.82 -14.99
C PHE A 236 -5.64 -12.15 -16.40
N ASP A 237 -5.53 -11.19 -17.31
CA ASP A 237 -5.07 -11.42 -18.67
C ASP A 237 -3.61 -11.90 -18.70
N ARG A 238 -2.75 -11.34 -17.82
CA ARG A 238 -1.36 -11.81 -17.67
C ARG A 238 -1.31 -13.26 -17.15
N TYR A 239 -2.11 -13.61 -16.13
CA TYR A 239 -2.17 -14.97 -15.62
C TYR A 239 -2.75 -15.94 -16.65
N ARG A 240 -3.80 -15.57 -17.41
CA ARG A 240 -4.31 -16.38 -18.52
C ARG A 240 -3.22 -16.71 -19.54
N SER A 241 -2.44 -15.70 -19.94
CA SER A 241 -1.32 -15.91 -20.86
C SER A 241 -0.27 -16.89 -20.33
N VAL A 242 -0.03 -16.90 -19.01
CA VAL A 242 0.86 -17.88 -18.35
C VAL A 242 0.27 -19.28 -18.43
N TYR A 243 -1.01 -19.45 -18.05
CA TYR A 243 -1.67 -20.75 -18.08
C TYR A 243 -1.83 -21.31 -19.50
N ASP A 244 -2.16 -20.46 -20.49
CA ASP A 244 -2.30 -20.88 -21.89
C ASP A 244 -0.97 -21.44 -22.44
N LYS A 245 0.15 -20.78 -22.14
CA LYS A 245 1.50 -21.27 -22.51
C LYS A 245 1.82 -22.61 -21.85
N ALA A 246 1.56 -22.75 -20.55
CA ALA A 246 1.80 -23.99 -19.82
C ALA A 246 0.96 -25.17 -20.38
N LEU A 247 -0.29 -24.92 -20.76
CA LEU A 247 -1.17 -25.93 -21.35
C LEU A 247 -0.74 -26.31 -22.79
N GLN A 248 -0.20 -25.36 -23.55
CA GLN A 248 0.31 -25.64 -24.91
C GLN A 248 1.59 -26.48 -24.85
N GLY A 249 2.51 -26.20 -23.92
CA GLY A 249 3.73 -26.98 -23.70
C GLY A 249 3.49 -28.43 -23.25
N GLN A 250 2.33 -28.72 -22.68
CA GLN A 250 1.93 -30.08 -22.30
C GLN A 250 1.29 -30.90 -23.44
N LYS A 251 1.02 -30.29 -24.61
CA LYS A 251 0.34 -30.93 -25.74
C LYS A 251 1.27 -31.55 -26.78
N GLU A 252 2.59 -31.55 -26.58
CA GLU A 252 3.49 -32.38 -27.38
C GLU A 252 3.72 -33.75 -26.68
N PRO A 253 2.99 -34.78 -27.04
CA PRO A 253 3.39 -36.13 -26.61
C PRO A 253 4.62 -36.53 -27.44
N VAL A 254 5.60 -37.06 -26.74
CA VAL A 254 6.74 -37.80 -27.32
C VAL A 254 6.22 -39.01 -28.12
#